data_b7d4af561605500971bafed33058336b
#
_entry.id   b7d4af561605500971bafed33058336b
#
_cell.length_a   1.000
_cell.length_b   1.000
_cell.length_c   1.000
_cell.angle_alpha   90.00
_cell.angle_beta   90.00
_cell.angle_gamma   90.00
#
_symmetry.space_group_name_H-M   'P 1'
#
loop_
_entity.id
_entity.type
_entity.pdbx_description
1 polymer ?
#
loop_
_entity_poly.entity_id
_entity_poly.type
_entity_poly.pdbx_seq_one_letter_code
_entity_poly.pdbx_strand_id
1 'polypeptide(L)'
;MKQEEEKSVGLPDNAFRPLKPGEQYHPIMSPNKKYPEVNLWSVLWGIAMAVLFSAAAAYLGLKVGQVFEAAIPIAIIAVGVSGAAKRKNALGENVIIQSIGACSGVIVAGAIFTLPALYILQDKYPEMTVNFFQMFVSSLLGGILGILFLIPFRKYFVSDKHGEYPFPEATASTQVLVSGEKGGSQAKPLLFAGLIGGLYDFIVATFGWWNENFTTRVCGWGEMVAEKAKLVMKINTGAAVLGLGYIVGLKYAAIICAGSLVVWLVIVPGMALLFGDQVLNAWNPALTQTISEMSPEVIFKEYAKSIGIGGIAMAGVIGIVRSWGIIKSAVGLAAKEMGGKKVEANVIRTQKDLSMKVIAFGSIFTILLILLFFFFDVMHGNVLHSIVAILLVAGIAFLFTTVAANAIAIVGTNPVSGMTLMTLILASVVMVAVGLKGATGMVAALVMGGVVCTALSMAGGFITDLKIGYWLSLIHISEP
;
A
#
# COMPACT_ATOMS: atom_id res chain seq x y z
N MET A 1 24.76 36.50 24.89
CA MET A 1 23.34 36.22 24.61
C MET A 1 23.28 34.87 23.92
N LYS A 2 23.01 33.82 24.67
CA LYS A 2 22.68 32.49 24.15
C LYS A 2 21.23 32.58 23.70
N GLN A 3 20.97 32.57 22.40
CA GLN A 3 19.66 32.22 21.89
C GLN A 3 19.45 30.75 22.22
N GLU A 4 18.58 30.47 23.17
CA GLU A 4 17.97 29.16 23.30
C GLU A 4 17.20 28.91 22.01
N GLU A 5 17.74 28.05 21.14
CA GLU A 5 16.97 27.46 20.05
C GLU A 5 15.76 26.80 20.70
N GLU A 6 14.58 27.38 20.55
CA GLU A 6 13.32 26.69 20.75
C GLU A 6 13.38 25.42 19.88
N LYS A 7 13.64 24.29 20.54
CA LYS A 7 13.63 22.98 19.88
C LYS A 7 12.25 22.79 19.27
N SER A 8 12.16 22.89 17.96
CA SER A 8 10.95 22.58 17.21
C SER A 8 10.40 21.24 17.68
N VAL A 9 9.11 21.20 17.93
CA VAL A 9 8.41 20.06 18.53
C VAL A 9 8.19 18.91 17.52
N GLY A 10 8.86 18.92 16.39
CA GLY A 10 8.73 17.95 15.31
C GLY A 10 10.06 17.66 14.62
N LEU A 11 9.94 17.13 13.41
CA LEU A 11 11.07 17.01 12.49
C LEU A 11 11.62 18.40 12.15
N PRO A 12 12.95 18.54 11.98
CA PRO A 12 13.53 19.81 11.57
C PRO A 12 13.10 20.19 10.15
N ASP A 13 13.03 21.50 9.85
CA ASP A 13 12.55 21.99 8.54
C ASP A 13 13.32 21.41 7.34
N ASN A 14 14.62 21.12 7.52
CA ASN A 14 15.42 20.50 6.47
C ASN A 14 15.10 19.02 6.21
N ALA A 15 14.23 18.38 7.01
CA ALA A 15 13.72 17.04 6.71
C ALA A 15 12.82 17.02 5.46
N PHE A 16 12.17 18.14 5.14
CA PHE A 16 11.12 18.25 4.12
C PHE A 16 11.56 18.97 2.83
N ARG A 17 12.79 19.43 2.75
CA ARG A 17 13.32 20.13 1.57
C ARG A 17 14.66 19.54 1.14
N PRO A 18 15.05 19.69 -0.13
CA PRO A 18 16.38 19.34 -0.57
C PRO A 18 17.46 20.07 0.24
N LEU A 19 18.51 19.35 0.58
CA LEU A 19 19.64 19.89 1.33
C LEU A 19 20.43 20.90 0.46
N LYS A 20 20.84 21.99 1.04
CA LYS A 20 21.73 22.98 0.37
C LYS A 20 23.14 22.38 0.23
N PRO A 21 23.96 22.87 -0.72
CA PRO A 21 25.35 22.43 -0.83
C PRO A 21 26.11 22.61 0.50
N GLY A 22 26.66 21.51 1.03
CA GLY A 22 27.35 21.49 2.32
C GLY A 22 26.44 21.31 3.56
N GLU A 23 25.13 21.34 3.41
CA GLU A 23 24.18 21.04 4.49
C GLU A 23 24.07 19.55 4.70
N GLN A 24 24.03 19.11 5.96
CA GLN A 24 23.77 17.70 6.33
C GLN A 24 22.47 17.59 7.11
N TYR A 25 21.74 16.51 6.89
CA TYR A 25 20.58 16.17 7.69
C TYR A 25 21.04 15.56 9.02
N HIS A 26 20.55 16.12 10.12
CA HIS A 26 20.81 15.61 11.47
C HIS A 26 19.56 14.90 11.98
N PRO A 27 19.58 13.56 12.14
CA PRO A 27 18.46 12.81 12.67
C PRO A 27 18.13 13.19 14.12
N ILE A 28 16.89 12.95 14.55
CA ILE A 28 16.43 13.27 15.90
C ILE A 28 17.21 12.48 16.97
N MET A 29 17.48 11.20 16.70
CA MET A 29 18.30 10.35 17.57
C MET A 29 19.74 10.34 17.08
N SER A 30 20.69 10.45 18.01
CA SER A 30 22.10 10.42 17.64
C SER A 30 22.52 9.05 17.10
N PRO A 31 23.10 8.97 15.89
CA PRO A 31 23.54 7.69 15.31
C PRO A 31 24.66 7.01 16.11
N ASN A 32 25.36 7.77 16.96
CA ASN A 32 26.48 7.27 17.77
C ASN A 32 26.05 6.70 19.13
N LYS A 33 24.77 6.85 19.53
CA LYS A 33 24.23 6.37 20.79
C LYS A 33 23.35 5.15 20.52
N LYS A 34 23.48 4.12 21.36
CA LYS A 34 22.58 2.97 21.35
C LYS A 34 21.30 3.30 22.11
N TYR A 35 20.17 3.11 21.47
CA TYR A 35 18.85 3.23 22.07
C TYR A 35 18.16 1.85 22.12
N PRO A 36 17.20 1.64 23.01
CA PRO A 36 16.36 0.44 22.97
C PRO A 36 15.46 0.50 21.72
N GLU A 37 15.60 -0.45 20.85
CA GLU A 37 14.83 -0.58 19.59
C GLU A 37 14.15 -1.94 19.55
N VAL A 38 14.84 -2.97 19.06
CA VAL A 38 14.32 -4.33 18.98
C VAL A 38 14.54 -5.06 20.31
N ASN A 39 13.45 -5.33 21.01
CA ASN A 39 13.45 -6.11 22.23
C ASN A 39 12.11 -6.85 22.39
N LEU A 40 12.01 -7.70 23.41
CA LEU A 40 10.81 -8.52 23.62
C LEU A 40 9.52 -7.67 23.74
N TRP A 41 9.60 -6.51 24.37
CA TRP A 41 8.48 -5.58 24.51
C TRP A 41 8.01 -5.09 23.15
N SER A 42 8.92 -4.53 22.34
CA SER A 42 8.57 -3.96 21.02
C SER A 42 8.06 -5.03 20.07
N VAL A 43 8.67 -6.22 20.07
CA VAL A 43 8.26 -7.31 19.20
C VAL A 43 6.88 -7.87 19.60
N LEU A 44 6.64 -8.15 20.88
CA LEU A 44 5.35 -8.68 21.33
C LEU A 44 4.20 -7.71 21.10
N TRP A 45 4.40 -6.41 21.40
CA TRP A 45 3.39 -5.40 21.10
C TRP A 45 3.20 -5.19 19.62
N GLY A 46 4.27 -5.23 18.83
CA GLY A 46 4.19 -5.17 17.36
C GLY A 46 3.37 -6.33 16.79
N ILE A 47 3.62 -7.57 17.23
CA ILE A 47 2.85 -8.75 16.80
C ILE A 47 1.38 -8.64 17.25
N ALA A 48 1.12 -8.20 18.49
CA ALA A 48 -0.25 -8.01 18.96
C ALA A 48 -1.01 -6.99 18.09
N MET A 49 -0.37 -5.88 17.73
CA MET A 49 -0.94 -4.89 16.82
C MET A 49 -1.11 -5.46 15.41
N ALA A 50 -0.14 -6.22 14.91
CA ALA A 50 -0.25 -6.85 13.60
C ALA A 50 -1.46 -7.79 13.51
N VAL A 51 -1.70 -8.64 14.52
CA VAL A 51 -2.85 -9.55 14.56
C VAL A 51 -4.17 -8.78 14.63
N LEU A 52 -4.27 -7.79 15.54
CA LEU A 52 -5.48 -6.99 15.72
C LEU A 52 -5.85 -6.22 14.45
N PHE A 53 -4.88 -5.50 13.88
CA PHE A 53 -5.12 -4.66 12.70
C PHE A 53 -5.23 -5.46 11.40
N SER A 54 -4.64 -6.67 11.30
CA SER A 54 -4.92 -7.56 10.16
C SER A 54 -6.39 -7.97 10.12
N ALA A 55 -6.96 -8.35 11.26
CA ALA A 55 -8.38 -8.71 11.33
C ALA A 55 -9.28 -7.51 10.99
N ALA A 56 -8.97 -6.34 11.56
CA ALA A 56 -9.72 -5.11 11.29
C ALA A 56 -9.61 -4.67 9.81
N ALA A 57 -8.41 -4.69 9.23
CA ALA A 57 -8.18 -4.31 7.84
C ALA A 57 -8.85 -5.29 6.87
N ALA A 58 -8.81 -6.61 7.15
CA ALA A 58 -9.50 -7.61 6.33
C ALA A 58 -11.02 -7.42 6.37
N TYR A 59 -11.59 -7.22 7.55
CA TYR A 59 -13.02 -6.97 7.71
C TYR A 59 -13.46 -5.71 6.94
N LEU A 60 -12.77 -4.58 7.15
CA LEU A 60 -13.10 -3.32 6.48
C LEU A 60 -12.89 -3.42 4.97
N GLY A 61 -11.79 -4.05 4.54
CA GLY A 61 -11.49 -4.24 3.14
C GLY A 61 -12.55 -5.04 2.39
N LEU A 62 -13.07 -6.12 3.01
CA LEU A 62 -14.17 -6.90 2.44
C LEU A 62 -15.51 -6.16 2.47
N LYS A 63 -15.78 -5.39 3.52
CA LYS A 63 -17.04 -4.67 3.69
C LYS A 63 -17.12 -3.42 2.81
N VAL A 64 -16.05 -2.64 2.75
CA VAL A 64 -16.03 -1.30 2.13
C VAL A 64 -15.31 -1.32 0.76
N GLY A 65 -14.51 -2.35 0.49
CA GLY A 65 -13.70 -2.45 -0.73
C GLY A 65 -12.46 -1.55 -0.69
N GLN A 66 -12.09 -1.06 0.49
CA GLN A 66 -10.89 -0.24 0.69
C GLN A 66 -10.11 -0.73 1.91
N VAL A 67 -8.80 -0.76 1.82
CA VAL A 67 -7.92 -1.10 2.93
C VAL A 67 -7.21 0.16 3.40
N PHE A 68 -7.30 0.43 4.70
CA PHE A 68 -6.60 1.54 5.34
C PHE A 68 -5.30 1.04 5.93
N GLU A 69 -4.24 1.79 5.70
CA GLU A 69 -2.96 1.53 6.34
C GLU A 69 -3.04 1.94 7.81
N ALA A 70 -2.63 1.02 8.70
CA ALA A 70 -2.81 1.19 10.14
C ALA A 70 -1.61 1.85 10.84
N ALA A 71 -0.62 2.35 10.09
CA ALA A 71 0.63 2.89 10.63
C ALA A 71 0.42 4.00 11.67
N ILE A 72 -0.46 4.97 11.37
CA ILE A 72 -0.73 6.10 12.27
C ILE A 72 -1.48 5.66 13.54
N PRO A 73 -2.60 4.91 13.47
CA PRO A 73 -3.27 4.38 14.66
C PRO A 73 -2.34 3.55 15.54
N ILE A 74 -1.51 2.70 14.95
CA ILE A 74 -0.56 1.87 15.68
C ILE A 74 0.52 2.72 16.35
N ALA A 75 1.02 3.77 15.68
CA ALA A 75 1.96 4.71 16.27
C ALA A 75 1.37 5.39 17.54
N ILE A 76 0.08 5.79 17.48
CA ILE A 76 -0.63 6.38 18.63
C ILE A 76 -0.71 5.36 19.78
N ILE A 77 -1.09 4.12 19.49
CA ILE A 77 -1.19 3.06 20.50
C ILE A 77 0.18 2.74 21.08
N ALA A 78 1.23 2.64 20.26
CA ALA A 78 2.60 2.38 20.70
C ALA A 78 3.08 3.43 21.70
N VAL A 79 2.88 4.71 21.39
CA VAL A 79 3.18 5.82 22.30
C VAL A 79 2.35 5.74 23.58
N GLY A 80 1.05 5.47 23.48
CA GLY A 80 0.15 5.36 24.61
C GLY A 80 0.55 4.24 25.58
N VAL A 81 0.83 3.05 25.06
CA VAL A 81 1.21 1.86 25.82
C VAL A 81 2.59 2.06 26.49
N SER A 82 3.56 2.60 25.75
CA SER A 82 4.89 2.89 26.29
C SER A 82 4.83 3.97 27.38
N GLY A 83 3.97 4.99 27.19
CA GLY A 83 3.71 6.02 28.19
C GLY A 83 3.04 5.47 29.44
N ALA A 84 2.03 4.62 29.31
CA ALA A 84 1.38 3.94 30.44
C ALA A 84 2.33 3.05 31.22
N ALA A 85 3.23 2.36 30.52
CA ALA A 85 4.28 1.54 31.12
C ALA A 85 5.47 2.36 31.65
N LYS A 86 5.42 3.70 31.56
CA LYS A 86 6.47 4.63 32.01
C LYS A 86 7.86 4.29 31.45
N ARG A 87 7.93 3.81 30.22
CA ARG A 87 9.19 3.48 29.56
C ARG A 87 9.97 4.75 29.20
N LYS A 88 11.28 4.72 29.46
CA LYS A 88 12.18 5.84 29.14
C LYS A 88 12.88 5.59 27.80
N ASN A 89 13.05 6.64 26.99
CA ASN A 89 13.67 6.58 25.67
C ASN A 89 12.97 5.54 24.75
N ALA A 90 11.64 5.53 24.78
CA ALA A 90 10.82 4.52 24.10
C ALA A 90 10.64 4.78 22.60
N LEU A 91 11.17 5.87 22.04
CA LEU A 91 10.97 6.24 20.64
C LEU A 91 11.36 5.12 19.68
N GLY A 92 12.54 4.50 19.88
CA GLY A 92 12.98 3.38 19.06
C GLY A 92 12.06 2.16 19.18
N GLU A 93 11.63 1.80 20.39
CA GLU A 93 10.69 0.71 20.63
C GLU A 93 9.33 0.99 19.97
N ASN A 94 8.83 2.22 20.07
CA ASN A 94 7.55 2.63 19.46
C ASN A 94 7.57 2.56 17.95
N VAL A 95 8.71 2.89 17.33
CA VAL A 95 8.87 2.72 15.86
C VAL A 95 8.83 1.24 15.47
N ILE A 96 9.50 0.36 16.23
CA ILE A 96 9.45 -1.08 15.95
C ILE A 96 8.03 -1.63 16.12
N ILE A 97 7.30 -1.21 17.17
CA ILE A 97 5.89 -1.59 17.35
C ILE A 97 5.07 -1.13 16.14
N GLN A 98 5.26 0.11 15.71
CA GLN A 98 4.55 0.68 14.56
C GLN A 98 4.90 -0.06 13.28
N SER A 99 6.17 -0.30 12.97
CA SER A 99 6.60 -0.99 11.74
C SER A 99 6.06 -2.43 11.67
N ILE A 100 6.21 -3.23 12.75
CA ILE A 100 5.67 -4.60 12.77
C ILE A 100 4.15 -4.57 12.64
N GLY A 101 3.50 -3.68 13.37
CA GLY A 101 2.05 -3.55 13.32
C GLY A 101 1.53 -3.07 11.96
N ALA A 102 2.19 -2.12 11.32
CA ALA A 102 1.80 -1.58 10.02
C ALA A 102 1.84 -2.61 8.89
N CYS A 103 2.70 -3.64 8.99
CA CYS A 103 2.72 -4.76 8.04
C CYS A 103 1.34 -5.42 7.89
N SER A 104 0.49 -5.36 8.90
CA SER A 104 -0.87 -5.92 8.87
C SER A 104 -1.73 -5.36 7.75
N GLY A 105 -1.88 -4.05 7.68
CA GLY A 105 -2.66 -3.36 6.66
C GLY A 105 -2.06 -3.57 5.27
N VAL A 106 -0.75 -3.53 5.18
CA VAL A 106 0.00 -3.70 3.93
C VAL A 106 -0.19 -5.09 3.33
N ILE A 107 -0.05 -6.17 4.13
CA ILE A 107 -0.26 -7.54 3.66
C ILE A 107 -1.72 -7.77 3.27
N VAL A 108 -2.66 -7.29 4.09
CA VAL A 108 -4.08 -7.37 3.78
C VAL A 108 -4.41 -6.63 2.49
N ALA A 109 -3.86 -5.43 2.27
CA ALA A 109 -4.06 -4.69 1.03
C ALA A 109 -3.56 -5.46 -0.21
N GLY A 110 -2.44 -6.19 -0.09
CA GLY A 110 -1.96 -7.06 -1.16
C GLY A 110 -2.86 -8.27 -1.43
N ALA A 111 -3.35 -8.90 -0.38
CA ALA A 111 -4.10 -10.16 -0.47
C ALA A 111 -5.58 -9.97 -0.86
N ILE A 112 -6.24 -8.93 -0.35
CA ILE A 112 -7.70 -8.78 -0.38
C ILE A 112 -8.27 -8.54 -1.78
N PHE A 113 -7.47 -8.02 -2.71
CA PHE A 113 -7.90 -7.77 -4.08
C PHE A 113 -7.83 -9.01 -4.99
N THR A 114 -7.27 -10.12 -4.51
CA THR A 114 -7.10 -11.35 -5.29
C THR A 114 -7.67 -12.58 -4.58
N LEU A 115 -7.20 -12.88 -3.38
CA LEU A 115 -7.46 -14.15 -2.70
C LEU A 115 -8.95 -14.37 -2.34
N PRO A 116 -9.75 -13.37 -1.95
CA PRO A 116 -11.19 -13.59 -1.72
C PRO A 116 -11.96 -14.05 -2.95
N ALA A 117 -11.46 -13.75 -4.17
CA ALA A 117 -12.06 -14.26 -5.39
C ALA A 117 -12.02 -15.79 -5.52
N LEU A 118 -11.12 -16.46 -4.78
CA LEU A 118 -11.10 -17.94 -4.71
C LEU A 118 -12.39 -18.49 -4.11
N TYR A 119 -12.95 -17.84 -3.09
CA TYR A 119 -14.24 -18.23 -2.50
C TYR A 119 -15.40 -18.01 -3.47
N ILE A 120 -15.38 -16.92 -4.27
CA ILE A 120 -16.37 -16.68 -5.31
C ILE A 120 -16.27 -17.74 -6.42
N LEU A 121 -15.06 -18.18 -6.75
CA LEU A 121 -14.87 -19.27 -7.71
C LEU A 121 -15.35 -20.60 -7.15
N GLN A 122 -15.16 -20.88 -5.87
CA GLN A 122 -15.66 -22.09 -5.22
C GLN A 122 -17.18 -22.19 -5.30
N ASP A 123 -17.91 -21.09 -5.09
CA ASP A 123 -19.36 -21.05 -5.28
C ASP A 123 -19.79 -21.39 -6.71
N LYS A 124 -18.99 -20.99 -7.68
CA LYS A 124 -19.27 -21.19 -9.11
C LYS A 124 -18.81 -22.55 -9.63
N TYR A 125 -17.77 -23.10 -9.03
CA TYR A 125 -17.14 -24.39 -9.34
C TYR A 125 -16.99 -25.20 -8.05
N PRO A 126 -18.04 -25.92 -7.61
CA PRO A 126 -18.06 -26.64 -6.32
C PRO A 126 -16.97 -27.73 -6.16
N GLU A 127 -16.41 -28.17 -7.28
CA GLU A 127 -15.25 -29.11 -7.27
C GLU A 127 -13.95 -28.47 -6.80
N MET A 128 -13.89 -27.15 -6.72
CA MET A 128 -12.72 -26.43 -6.23
C MET A 128 -12.77 -26.27 -4.72
N THR A 129 -11.67 -26.54 -4.05
CA THR A 129 -11.51 -26.27 -2.61
C THR A 129 -10.55 -25.12 -2.40
N VAL A 130 -10.99 -24.11 -1.65
CA VAL A 130 -10.10 -23.01 -1.22
C VAL A 130 -9.18 -23.55 -0.14
N ASN A 131 -7.88 -23.47 -0.38
CA ASN A 131 -6.88 -23.95 0.56
C ASN A 131 -6.27 -22.76 1.32
N PHE A 132 -6.46 -22.73 2.65
CA PHE A 132 -5.83 -21.73 3.52
C PHE A 132 -4.31 -21.67 3.34
N PHE A 133 -3.66 -22.82 3.16
CA PHE A 133 -2.22 -22.91 2.96
C PHE A 133 -1.77 -22.15 1.70
N GLN A 134 -2.52 -22.22 0.60
CA GLN A 134 -2.22 -21.46 -0.62
C GLN A 134 -2.28 -19.95 -0.37
N MET A 135 -3.29 -19.49 0.34
CA MET A 135 -3.43 -18.06 0.68
C MET A 135 -2.30 -17.58 1.62
N PHE A 136 -1.99 -18.40 2.64
CA PHE A 136 -0.93 -18.08 3.59
C PHE A 136 0.45 -18.03 2.91
N VAL A 137 0.82 -19.07 2.16
CA VAL A 137 2.13 -19.16 1.49
C VAL A 137 2.30 -18.10 0.42
N SER A 138 1.25 -17.82 -0.38
CA SER A 138 1.30 -16.78 -1.39
C SER A 138 1.57 -15.40 -0.79
N SER A 139 0.89 -15.06 0.31
CA SER A 139 1.08 -13.79 1.01
C SER A 139 2.44 -13.72 1.72
N LEU A 140 2.86 -14.80 2.37
CA LEU A 140 4.15 -14.86 3.06
C LEU A 140 5.32 -14.68 2.08
N LEU A 141 5.36 -15.49 1.03
CA LEU A 141 6.45 -15.44 0.05
C LEU A 141 6.41 -14.16 -0.76
N GLY A 142 5.22 -13.64 -1.08
CA GLY A 142 5.05 -12.34 -1.70
C GLY A 142 5.62 -11.21 -0.85
N GLY A 143 5.28 -11.18 0.45
CA GLY A 143 5.79 -10.18 1.39
C GLY A 143 7.32 -10.19 1.49
N ILE A 144 7.93 -11.37 1.65
CA ILE A 144 9.39 -11.52 1.69
C ILE A 144 10.03 -11.03 0.39
N LEU A 145 9.48 -11.42 -0.76
CA LEU A 145 9.99 -11.00 -2.07
C LEU A 145 9.93 -9.49 -2.26
N GLY A 146 8.84 -8.84 -1.80
CA GLY A 146 8.66 -7.40 -1.87
C GLY A 146 9.72 -6.64 -1.08
N ILE A 147 10.02 -7.07 0.14
CA ILE A 147 11.10 -6.50 0.96
C ILE A 147 12.44 -6.63 0.24
N LEU A 148 12.80 -7.84 -0.21
CA LEU A 148 14.08 -8.11 -0.86
C LEU A 148 14.27 -7.31 -2.16
N PHE A 149 13.19 -7.13 -2.92
CA PHE A 149 13.25 -6.34 -4.17
C PHE A 149 13.32 -4.84 -3.91
N LEU A 150 12.84 -4.35 -2.75
CA LEU A 150 12.89 -2.93 -2.42
C LEU A 150 14.26 -2.48 -1.90
N ILE A 151 14.96 -3.29 -1.13
CA ILE A 151 16.21 -2.88 -0.45
C ILE A 151 17.22 -2.20 -1.41
N PRO A 152 17.46 -2.69 -2.65
CA PRO A 152 18.35 -2.02 -3.59
C PRO A 152 17.96 -0.59 -3.95
N PHE A 153 16.68 -0.23 -3.80
CA PHE A 153 16.15 1.09 -4.11
C PHE A 153 16.08 2.03 -2.88
N ARG A 154 16.33 1.49 -1.67
CA ARG A 154 16.25 2.26 -0.43
C ARG A 154 17.06 3.54 -0.48
N LYS A 155 18.34 3.45 -0.80
CA LYS A 155 19.26 4.60 -0.83
C LYS A 155 18.72 5.70 -1.73
N TYR A 156 18.24 5.34 -2.90
CA TYR A 156 17.68 6.27 -3.87
C TYR A 156 16.49 7.05 -3.29
N PHE A 157 15.45 6.35 -2.83
CA PHE A 157 14.22 7.01 -2.39
C PHE A 157 14.37 7.72 -1.05
N VAL A 158 15.10 7.14 -0.11
CA VAL A 158 15.14 7.59 1.27
C VAL A 158 16.20 8.66 1.50
N SER A 159 17.40 8.50 0.92
CA SER A 159 18.58 9.32 1.16
C SER A 159 18.95 10.23 -0.01
N ASP A 160 19.19 9.67 -1.22
CA ASP A 160 19.69 10.43 -2.36
C ASP A 160 18.68 11.49 -2.84
N LYS A 161 17.38 11.17 -2.72
CA LYS A 161 16.25 12.05 -3.03
C LYS A 161 15.65 12.71 -1.78
N HIS A 162 16.52 13.09 -0.82
CA HIS A 162 16.09 13.76 0.39
C HIS A 162 15.37 15.08 0.08
N GLY A 163 14.16 15.23 0.63
CA GLY A 163 13.33 16.43 0.46
C GLY A 163 12.67 16.59 -0.92
N GLU A 164 12.92 15.73 -1.89
CA GLU A 164 12.22 15.74 -3.19
C GLU A 164 10.86 15.04 -3.10
N TYR A 165 10.72 14.04 -2.24
CA TYR A 165 9.49 13.29 -2.00
C TYR A 165 8.84 13.69 -0.68
N PRO A 166 7.52 13.99 -0.66
CA PRO A 166 6.83 14.44 0.54
C PRO A 166 6.63 13.36 1.61
N PHE A 167 6.56 12.08 1.25
CA PHE A 167 6.29 10.96 2.15
C PHE A 167 5.19 11.27 3.19
N PRO A 168 3.94 11.55 2.78
CA PRO A 168 2.93 12.10 3.70
C PRO A 168 2.63 11.19 4.89
N GLU A 169 2.53 9.88 4.67
CA GLU A 169 2.27 8.92 5.74
C GLU A 169 3.46 8.76 6.70
N ALA A 170 4.68 8.66 6.17
CA ALA A 170 5.88 8.62 7.00
C ALA A 170 6.02 9.91 7.84
N THR A 171 5.69 11.06 7.26
CA THR A 171 5.69 12.36 7.94
C THR A 171 4.71 12.35 9.11
N ALA A 172 3.46 11.95 8.89
CA ALA A 172 2.45 11.90 9.92
C ALA A 172 2.83 10.92 11.03
N SER A 173 3.23 9.70 10.69
CA SER A 173 3.65 8.67 11.66
C SER A 173 4.86 9.12 12.48
N THR A 174 5.86 9.74 11.84
CA THR A 174 7.05 10.25 12.55
C THR A 174 6.68 11.38 13.52
N GLN A 175 5.82 12.31 13.11
CA GLN A 175 5.36 13.39 13.98
C GLN A 175 4.63 12.86 15.20
N VAL A 176 3.77 11.86 15.03
CA VAL A 176 3.09 11.16 16.13
C VAL A 176 4.10 10.55 17.12
N LEU A 177 5.05 9.78 16.61
CA LEU A 177 6.05 9.09 17.40
C LEU A 177 6.94 10.07 18.19
N VAL A 178 7.42 11.14 17.54
CA VAL A 178 8.29 12.16 18.17
C VAL A 178 7.52 12.99 19.18
N SER A 179 6.29 13.37 18.89
CA SER A 179 5.45 14.11 19.83
C SER A 179 5.17 13.30 21.10
N GLY A 180 5.01 11.99 20.94
CA GLY A 180 4.81 11.08 22.07
C GLY A 180 6.02 10.93 22.98
N GLU A 181 7.24 10.93 22.44
CA GLU A 181 8.47 10.80 23.23
C GLU A 181 8.71 12.02 24.13
N LYS A 182 8.39 13.21 23.66
CA LYS A 182 8.60 14.44 24.44
C LYS A 182 7.68 14.57 25.66
N GLY A 183 6.70 13.69 25.80
CA GLY A 183 5.83 13.52 26.97
C GLY A 183 4.88 14.68 27.28
N GLY A 184 3.67 14.41 27.68
CA GLY A 184 2.77 15.32 28.35
C GLY A 184 1.73 16.01 27.49
N SER A 185 1.80 17.31 27.22
CA SER A 185 0.69 18.09 26.69
C SER A 185 0.32 17.80 25.24
N GLN A 186 1.27 17.35 24.42
CA GLN A 186 1.05 17.14 22.97
C GLN A 186 0.53 15.74 22.60
N ALA A 187 0.84 14.72 23.40
CA ALA A 187 0.24 13.39 23.21
C ALA A 187 -1.25 13.37 23.53
N LYS A 188 -1.71 14.25 24.44
CA LYS A 188 -3.14 14.33 24.81
C LYS A 188 -4.06 14.72 23.64
N PRO A 189 -3.83 15.82 22.88
CA PRO A 189 -4.65 16.17 21.75
C PRO A 189 -4.73 15.05 20.69
N LEU A 190 -3.61 14.38 20.46
CA LEU A 190 -3.53 13.28 19.51
C LEU A 190 -4.38 12.08 19.96
N LEU A 191 -4.29 11.70 21.23
CA LEU A 191 -5.08 10.62 21.81
C LEU A 191 -6.57 10.96 21.79
N PHE A 192 -6.94 12.20 22.15
CA PHE A 192 -8.32 12.67 22.08
C PHE A 192 -8.84 12.70 20.64
N ALA A 193 -8.06 13.19 19.68
CA ALA A 193 -8.44 13.19 18.27
C ALA A 193 -8.65 11.78 17.74
N GLY A 194 -7.74 10.84 18.07
CA GLY A 194 -7.88 9.42 17.72
C GLY A 194 -9.13 8.78 18.35
N LEU A 195 -9.40 9.07 19.64
CA LEU A 195 -10.61 8.59 20.31
C LEU A 195 -11.88 9.16 19.69
N ILE A 196 -11.93 10.46 19.42
CA ILE A 196 -13.12 11.11 18.82
C ILE A 196 -13.34 10.57 17.40
N GLY A 197 -12.31 10.50 16.56
CA GLY A 197 -12.42 9.98 15.20
C GLY A 197 -12.79 8.50 15.19
N GLY A 198 -12.14 7.69 16.04
CA GLY A 198 -12.46 6.27 16.17
C GLY A 198 -13.85 6.01 16.72
N LEU A 199 -14.32 6.79 17.71
CA LEU A 199 -15.68 6.70 18.24
C LEU A 199 -16.72 7.11 17.19
N TYR A 200 -16.44 8.16 16.43
CA TYR A 200 -17.29 8.60 15.32
C TYR A 200 -17.48 7.48 14.29
N ASP A 201 -16.38 6.94 13.76
CA ASP A 201 -16.43 5.88 12.74
C ASP A 201 -17.04 4.58 13.31
N PHE A 202 -16.79 4.27 14.60
CA PHE A 202 -17.39 3.13 15.29
C PHE A 202 -18.92 3.27 15.40
N ILE A 203 -19.43 4.46 15.75
CA ILE A 203 -20.87 4.73 15.85
C ILE A 203 -21.53 4.58 14.47
N VAL A 204 -20.93 5.15 13.43
CA VAL A 204 -21.42 5.05 12.06
C VAL A 204 -21.46 3.60 11.60
N ALA A 205 -20.37 2.87 11.79
CA ALA A 205 -20.24 1.49 11.30
C ALA A 205 -21.10 0.49 12.07
N THR A 206 -21.25 0.69 13.40
CA THR A 206 -21.93 -0.28 14.28
C THR A 206 -23.40 -0.02 14.42
N PHE A 207 -23.78 1.25 14.68
CA PHE A 207 -25.17 1.62 14.96
C PHE A 207 -25.91 2.14 13.74
N GLY A 208 -25.20 2.56 12.69
CA GLY A 208 -25.84 3.09 11.47
C GLY A 208 -26.70 4.31 11.71
N TRP A 209 -26.38 5.16 12.71
CA TRP A 209 -27.17 6.35 13.05
C TRP A 209 -27.28 7.31 11.88
N TRP A 210 -26.29 7.31 10.99
CA TRP A 210 -26.36 7.96 9.68
C TRP A 210 -25.56 7.15 8.66
N ASN A 211 -25.80 7.42 7.40
CA ASN A 211 -25.09 6.74 6.31
C ASN A 211 -23.66 7.26 6.20
N GLU A 212 -22.70 6.35 6.13
CA GLU A 212 -21.30 6.67 5.86
C GLU A 212 -21.10 7.42 4.54
N ASN A 213 -21.98 7.12 3.56
CA ASN A 213 -21.99 7.79 2.28
C ASN A 213 -23.23 8.68 2.14
N PHE A 214 -23.03 9.99 2.21
CA PHE A 214 -24.06 10.95 1.88
C PHE A 214 -24.24 11.04 0.37
N THR A 215 -25.49 10.92 -0.11
CA THR A 215 -25.79 10.93 -1.54
C THR A 215 -26.86 11.96 -1.86
N THR A 216 -26.77 12.58 -3.01
CA THR A 216 -27.80 13.51 -3.51
C THR A 216 -29.16 12.87 -3.70
N ARG A 217 -29.24 11.53 -3.78
CA ARG A 217 -30.51 10.77 -3.87
C ARG A 217 -31.40 10.87 -2.61
N VAL A 218 -30.88 11.36 -1.50
CA VAL A 218 -31.68 11.57 -0.27
C VAL A 218 -32.82 12.61 -0.50
N CYS A 219 -32.61 13.56 -1.42
CA CYS A 219 -33.62 14.56 -1.75
C CYS A 219 -34.39 14.11 -2.99
N GLY A 220 -35.75 14.27 -2.99
CA GLY A 220 -36.60 13.83 -4.11
C GLY A 220 -36.25 14.45 -5.46
N TRP A 221 -35.77 15.71 -5.49
CA TRP A 221 -35.23 16.32 -6.72
C TRP A 221 -33.93 15.68 -7.16
N GLY A 222 -33.08 15.27 -6.21
CA GLY A 222 -31.81 14.59 -6.50
C GLY A 222 -32.02 13.20 -7.11
N GLU A 223 -33.05 12.45 -6.68
CA GLU A 223 -33.44 11.20 -7.30
C GLU A 223 -33.92 11.41 -8.75
N MET A 224 -34.74 12.43 -8.97
CA MET A 224 -35.19 12.79 -10.33
C MET A 224 -34.03 13.12 -11.26
N VAL A 225 -33.02 13.85 -10.76
CA VAL A 225 -31.82 14.20 -11.51
C VAL A 225 -30.95 12.95 -11.77
N ALA A 226 -30.85 12.06 -10.78
CA ALA A 226 -30.12 10.80 -10.94
C ALA A 226 -30.76 9.89 -12.00
N GLU A 227 -32.10 9.80 -12.06
CA GLU A 227 -32.79 8.96 -13.02
C GLU A 227 -32.78 9.57 -14.43
N LYS A 228 -33.09 10.87 -14.57
CA LYS A 228 -33.21 11.53 -15.88
C LYS A 228 -31.88 11.98 -16.46
N ALA A 229 -31.03 12.62 -15.67
CA ALA A 229 -29.75 13.17 -16.13
C ALA A 229 -28.54 12.28 -15.82
N LYS A 230 -28.76 11.16 -15.10
CA LYS A 230 -27.68 10.24 -14.64
C LYS A 230 -26.62 10.91 -13.80
N LEU A 231 -26.96 12.01 -13.12
CA LEU A 231 -26.07 12.78 -12.25
C LEU A 231 -26.26 12.37 -10.80
N VAL A 232 -25.23 11.83 -10.18
CA VAL A 232 -25.20 11.47 -8.75
C VAL A 232 -23.90 11.96 -8.13
N MET A 233 -24.01 12.57 -6.95
CA MET A 233 -22.86 12.86 -6.10
C MET A 233 -22.96 12.05 -4.82
N LYS A 234 -21.83 11.45 -4.41
CA LYS A 234 -21.68 10.73 -3.15
C LYS A 234 -20.44 11.24 -2.44
N ILE A 235 -20.55 11.51 -1.15
CA ILE A 235 -19.45 11.95 -0.29
C ILE A 235 -19.37 10.99 0.88
N ASN A 236 -18.18 10.41 1.08
CA ASN A 236 -17.90 9.61 2.26
C ASN A 236 -17.65 10.56 3.45
N THR A 237 -18.34 10.34 4.56
CA THR A 237 -18.29 11.18 5.77
C THR A 237 -17.44 10.57 6.88
N GLY A 238 -16.68 9.51 6.60
CA GLY A 238 -15.80 8.84 7.56
C GLY A 238 -14.68 9.75 8.05
N ALA A 239 -14.42 9.74 9.36
CA ALA A 239 -13.38 10.55 9.97
C ALA A 239 -11.98 10.15 9.47
N ALA A 240 -11.75 8.86 9.25
CA ALA A 240 -10.49 8.35 8.71
C ALA A 240 -10.22 8.88 7.29
N VAL A 241 -11.25 8.93 6.42
CA VAL A 241 -11.14 9.44 5.05
C VAL A 241 -10.85 10.94 5.02
N LEU A 242 -11.53 11.71 5.90
CA LEU A 242 -11.28 13.13 6.07
C LEU A 242 -9.84 13.40 6.51
N GLY A 243 -9.36 12.66 7.52
CA GLY A 243 -8.00 12.74 8.01
C GLY A 243 -6.95 12.41 6.94
N LEU A 244 -7.20 11.36 6.15
CA LEU A 244 -6.33 10.98 5.03
C LEU A 244 -6.25 12.09 3.98
N GLY A 245 -7.38 12.69 3.62
CA GLY A 245 -7.41 13.82 2.67
C GLY A 245 -6.60 15.01 3.14
N TYR A 246 -6.61 15.30 4.45
CA TYR A 246 -5.79 16.35 5.05
C TYR A 246 -4.27 16.02 4.98
N ILE A 247 -3.89 14.77 5.31
CA ILE A 247 -2.48 14.31 5.29
C ILE A 247 -1.91 14.33 3.86
N VAL A 248 -2.67 13.83 2.88
CA VAL A 248 -2.27 13.80 1.45
C VAL A 248 -2.04 15.20 0.89
N GLY A 249 -2.74 16.19 1.41
CA GLY A 249 -2.63 17.58 1.05
C GLY A 249 -3.46 17.97 -0.18
N LEU A 250 -3.71 19.28 -0.29
CA LEU A 250 -4.65 19.87 -1.24
C LEU A 250 -4.36 19.51 -2.71
N LYS A 251 -3.08 19.47 -3.11
CA LYS A 251 -2.70 19.21 -4.51
C LYS A 251 -3.17 17.84 -4.99
N TYR A 252 -2.89 16.79 -4.23
CA TYR A 252 -3.24 15.41 -4.62
C TYR A 252 -4.70 15.11 -4.33
N ALA A 253 -5.24 15.60 -3.22
CA ALA A 253 -6.66 15.49 -2.92
C ALA A 253 -7.53 16.15 -4.01
N ALA A 254 -7.12 17.32 -4.54
CA ALA A 254 -7.81 17.99 -5.64
C ALA A 254 -7.77 17.17 -6.94
N ILE A 255 -6.64 16.50 -7.26
CA ILE A 255 -6.55 15.64 -8.45
C ILE A 255 -7.50 14.46 -8.31
N ILE A 256 -7.55 13.81 -7.15
CA ILE A 256 -8.47 12.69 -6.87
C ILE A 256 -9.93 13.17 -7.00
N CYS A 257 -10.25 14.30 -6.40
CA CYS A 257 -11.59 14.91 -6.48
C CYS A 257 -11.97 15.24 -7.93
N ALA A 258 -11.05 15.87 -8.70
CA ALA A 258 -11.29 16.19 -10.11
C ALA A 258 -11.55 14.93 -10.95
N GLY A 259 -10.80 13.85 -10.74
CA GLY A 259 -11.06 12.56 -11.39
C GLY A 259 -12.45 12.01 -11.08
N SER A 260 -12.86 12.09 -9.83
CA SER A 260 -14.21 11.69 -9.38
C SER A 260 -15.30 12.53 -10.06
N LEU A 261 -15.13 13.86 -10.08
CA LEU A 261 -16.08 14.77 -10.73
C LEU A 261 -16.20 14.51 -12.24
N VAL A 262 -15.07 14.28 -12.92
CA VAL A 262 -15.07 13.94 -14.36
C VAL A 262 -15.87 12.66 -14.60
N VAL A 263 -15.68 11.63 -13.78
CA VAL A 263 -16.41 10.37 -13.95
C VAL A 263 -17.92 10.55 -13.72
N TRP A 264 -18.30 11.14 -12.59
CA TRP A 264 -19.71 11.19 -12.18
C TRP A 264 -20.52 12.31 -12.83
N LEU A 265 -19.87 13.40 -13.26
CA LEU A 265 -20.58 14.53 -13.89
C LEU A 265 -20.40 14.62 -15.41
N VAL A 266 -19.42 13.91 -15.98
CA VAL A 266 -19.15 13.98 -17.43
C VAL A 266 -19.28 12.59 -18.05
N ILE A 267 -18.54 11.58 -17.57
CA ILE A 267 -18.49 10.28 -18.24
C ILE A 267 -19.82 9.53 -18.10
N VAL A 268 -20.34 9.38 -16.89
CA VAL A 268 -21.59 8.64 -16.65
C VAL A 268 -22.78 9.26 -17.37
N PRO A 269 -23.09 10.57 -17.23
CA PRO A 269 -24.17 11.17 -17.98
C PRO A 269 -23.86 11.27 -19.47
N GLY A 270 -22.61 11.48 -19.87
CA GLY A 270 -22.21 11.49 -21.27
C GLY A 270 -22.45 10.16 -21.98
N MET A 271 -22.19 9.05 -21.31
CA MET A 271 -22.54 7.72 -21.84
C MET A 271 -24.03 7.55 -22.05
N ALA A 272 -24.85 8.01 -21.12
CA ALA A 272 -26.31 7.97 -21.25
C ALA A 272 -26.81 8.85 -22.41
N LEU A 273 -26.19 10.02 -22.63
CA LEU A 273 -26.56 10.92 -23.72
C LEU A 273 -26.13 10.40 -25.10
N LEU A 274 -24.94 9.81 -25.19
CA LEU A 274 -24.38 9.36 -26.47
C LEU A 274 -24.86 7.98 -26.91
N PHE A 275 -25.11 7.09 -25.96
CA PHE A 275 -25.40 5.67 -26.20
C PHE A 275 -26.69 5.21 -25.52
N GLY A 276 -27.54 6.12 -25.06
CA GLY A 276 -28.73 5.82 -24.24
C GLY A 276 -29.63 4.73 -24.78
N ASP A 277 -29.87 4.71 -26.10
CA ASP A 277 -30.76 3.74 -26.75
C ASP A 277 -30.05 2.43 -27.13
N GLN A 278 -28.76 2.30 -26.83
CA GLN A 278 -27.95 1.14 -27.19
C GLN A 278 -27.78 0.18 -26.04
N VAL A 279 -27.72 -1.11 -26.36
CA VAL A 279 -27.27 -2.18 -25.45
C VAL A 279 -25.81 -2.47 -25.76
N LEU A 280 -24.90 -1.98 -24.94
CA LEU A 280 -23.46 -2.22 -25.07
C LEU A 280 -23.07 -3.44 -24.23
N ASN A 281 -23.10 -4.63 -24.83
CA ASN A 281 -22.87 -5.90 -24.11
C ASN A 281 -21.66 -6.69 -24.63
N ALA A 282 -20.75 -6.04 -25.36
CA ALA A 282 -19.61 -6.70 -26.01
C ALA A 282 -18.70 -7.47 -25.03
N TRP A 283 -18.60 -7.01 -23.78
CA TRP A 283 -17.81 -7.66 -22.73
C TRP A 283 -18.64 -8.37 -21.64
N ASN A 284 -19.94 -8.09 -21.57
CA ASN A 284 -20.85 -8.74 -20.64
C ASN A 284 -22.18 -9.07 -21.36
N PRO A 285 -22.28 -10.26 -22.00
CA PRO A 285 -23.48 -10.66 -22.74
C PRO A 285 -24.76 -10.76 -21.92
N ALA A 286 -24.64 -10.77 -20.58
CA ALA A 286 -25.80 -10.78 -19.68
C ALA A 286 -26.50 -9.41 -19.57
N LEU A 287 -25.89 -8.35 -20.07
CA LEU A 287 -26.49 -7.02 -20.10
C LEU A 287 -27.49 -6.95 -21.27
N THR A 288 -28.77 -6.85 -20.94
CA THR A 288 -29.88 -6.77 -21.88
C THR A 288 -30.56 -5.41 -21.85
N GLN A 289 -30.26 -4.56 -20.85
CA GLN A 289 -30.84 -3.24 -20.68
C GLN A 289 -30.13 -2.20 -21.55
N THR A 290 -30.86 -1.20 -22.03
CA THR A 290 -30.25 -0.02 -22.64
C THR A 290 -29.57 0.86 -21.58
N ILE A 291 -28.59 1.66 -22.01
CA ILE A 291 -27.85 2.52 -21.06
C ILE A 291 -28.79 3.53 -20.39
N SER A 292 -29.82 4.02 -21.07
CA SER A 292 -30.82 4.94 -20.50
C SER A 292 -31.66 4.30 -19.39
N GLU A 293 -31.91 3.00 -19.45
CA GLU A 293 -32.64 2.25 -18.40
C GLU A 293 -31.79 1.94 -17.17
N MET A 294 -30.46 1.95 -17.33
CA MET A 294 -29.55 1.65 -16.22
C MET A 294 -29.48 2.80 -15.22
N SER A 295 -29.29 2.47 -13.94
CA SER A 295 -28.96 3.48 -12.93
C SER A 295 -27.54 4.03 -13.14
N PRO A 296 -27.24 5.26 -12.68
CA PRO A 296 -25.89 5.83 -12.78
C PRO A 296 -24.80 4.92 -12.20
N GLU A 297 -25.12 4.20 -11.11
CA GLU A 297 -24.20 3.29 -10.44
C GLU A 297 -23.91 2.05 -11.31
N VAL A 298 -24.87 1.55 -12.06
CA VAL A 298 -24.68 0.43 -12.98
C VAL A 298 -23.83 0.89 -14.17
N ILE A 299 -24.13 2.07 -14.74
CA ILE A 299 -23.31 2.66 -15.82
C ILE A 299 -21.86 2.84 -15.35
N PHE A 300 -21.65 3.32 -14.13
CA PHE A 300 -20.30 3.42 -13.53
C PHE A 300 -19.64 2.04 -13.44
N LYS A 301 -20.34 1.06 -12.86
CA LYS A 301 -19.80 -0.28 -12.61
C LYS A 301 -19.40 -1.01 -13.88
N GLU A 302 -20.27 -0.98 -14.87
CA GLU A 302 -20.10 -1.77 -16.10
C GLU A 302 -19.20 -1.07 -17.14
N TYR A 303 -19.14 0.26 -17.17
CA TYR A 303 -18.44 1.01 -18.22
C TYR A 303 -17.39 1.98 -17.68
N ALA A 304 -17.80 2.99 -16.91
CA ALA A 304 -16.89 4.08 -16.53
C ALA A 304 -15.72 3.60 -15.66
N LYS A 305 -15.94 2.61 -14.80
CA LYS A 305 -14.91 1.97 -14.00
C LYS A 305 -13.78 1.40 -14.86
N SER A 306 -14.11 0.79 -15.99
CA SER A 306 -13.14 0.20 -16.92
C SER A 306 -12.20 1.24 -17.54
N ILE A 307 -12.70 2.48 -17.78
CA ILE A 307 -11.88 3.60 -18.24
C ILE A 307 -10.84 3.98 -17.17
N GLY A 308 -11.28 4.08 -15.92
CA GLY A 308 -10.39 4.35 -14.79
C GLY A 308 -9.32 3.25 -14.60
N ILE A 309 -9.73 1.99 -14.72
CA ILE A 309 -8.86 0.82 -14.69
C ILE A 309 -7.79 0.89 -15.79
N GLY A 310 -8.18 1.18 -17.02
CA GLY A 310 -7.26 1.37 -18.14
C GLY A 310 -6.30 2.54 -17.91
N GLY A 311 -6.79 3.64 -17.33
CA GLY A 311 -5.96 4.78 -16.91
C GLY A 311 -4.89 4.41 -15.88
N ILE A 312 -5.27 3.63 -14.84
CA ILE A 312 -4.32 3.16 -13.82
C ILE A 312 -3.30 2.20 -14.43
N ALA A 313 -3.73 1.27 -15.29
CA ALA A 313 -2.84 0.34 -15.98
C ALA A 313 -1.82 1.09 -16.84
N MET A 314 -2.26 2.07 -17.64
CA MET A 314 -1.35 2.89 -18.43
C MET A 314 -0.43 3.75 -17.57
N ALA A 315 -0.92 4.31 -16.45
CA ALA A 315 -0.09 5.03 -15.49
C ALA A 315 1.00 4.13 -14.89
N GLY A 316 0.70 2.86 -14.63
CA GLY A 316 1.68 1.84 -14.20
C GLY A 316 2.76 1.64 -15.26
N VAL A 317 2.39 1.46 -16.53
CA VAL A 317 3.35 1.31 -17.64
C VAL A 317 4.23 2.56 -17.79
N ILE A 318 3.63 3.75 -17.77
CA ILE A 318 4.37 5.03 -17.84
C ILE A 318 5.28 5.17 -16.62
N GLY A 319 4.82 4.75 -15.43
CA GLY A 319 5.62 4.74 -14.20
C GLY A 319 6.88 3.89 -14.35
N ILE A 320 6.78 2.68 -14.90
CA ILE A 320 7.92 1.80 -15.20
C ILE A 320 8.89 2.49 -16.16
N VAL A 321 8.38 3.06 -17.27
CA VAL A 321 9.21 3.74 -18.27
C VAL A 321 9.96 4.93 -17.64
N ARG A 322 9.28 5.74 -16.84
CA ARG A 322 9.90 6.88 -16.12
C ARG A 322 10.90 6.44 -15.07
N SER A 323 10.65 5.32 -14.39
CA SER A 323 11.54 4.76 -13.37
C SER A 323 12.69 3.94 -13.95
N TRP A 324 12.77 3.77 -15.28
CA TRP A 324 13.79 2.93 -15.94
C TRP A 324 15.23 3.34 -15.58
N GLY A 325 15.49 4.65 -15.48
CA GLY A 325 16.80 5.18 -15.05
C GLY A 325 17.15 4.75 -13.62
N ILE A 326 16.16 4.74 -12.71
CA ILE A 326 16.31 4.32 -11.32
C ILE A 326 16.60 2.82 -11.27
N ILE A 327 15.81 2.02 -11.99
CA ILE A 327 15.96 0.57 -12.09
C ILE A 327 17.38 0.22 -12.61
N LYS A 328 17.79 0.87 -13.70
CA LYS A 328 19.12 0.67 -14.28
C LYS A 328 20.25 1.03 -13.32
N SER A 329 20.14 2.14 -12.59
CA SER A 329 21.15 2.56 -11.62
C SER A 329 21.24 1.63 -10.42
N ALA A 330 20.11 1.17 -9.87
CA ALA A 330 20.08 0.22 -8.77
C ALA A 330 20.65 -1.15 -9.16
N VAL A 331 20.25 -1.68 -10.32
CA VAL A 331 20.83 -2.92 -10.84
C VAL A 331 22.34 -2.76 -11.11
N GLY A 332 22.77 -1.60 -11.63
CA GLY A 332 24.18 -1.30 -11.84
C GLY A 332 25.00 -1.23 -10.55
N LEU A 333 24.44 -0.66 -9.47
CA LEU A 333 25.05 -0.65 -8.14
C LEU A 333 25.16 -2.06 -7.57
N ALA A 334 24.07 -2.83 -7.64
CA ALA A 334 24.03 -4.23 -7.21
C ALA A 334 25.12 -5.06 -7.91
N ALA A 335 25.26 -4.93 -9.23
CA ALA A 335 26.28 -5.64 -10.01
C ALA A 335 27.71 -5.23 -9.61
N LYS A 336 27.96 -3.95 -9.33
CA LYS A 336 29.27 -3.46 -8.88
C LYS A 336 29.63 -3.99 -7.49
N GLU A 337 28.71 -4.04 -6.55
CA GLU A 337 28.93 -4.61 -5.21
C GLU A 337 29.15 -6.12 -5.26
N MET A 338 28.41 -6.84 -6.10
CA MET A 338 28.65 -8.26 -6.33
C MET A 338 30.03 -8.54 -6.92
N GLY A 339 30.54 -7.62 -7.76
CA GLY A 339 31.89 -7.67 -8.35
C GLY A 339 33.03 -7.32 -7.40
N GLY A 340 32.77 -7.13 -6.08
CA GLY A 340 33.80 -6.96 -5.05
C GLY A 340 34.40 -5.55 -4.94
N LYS A 341 33.86 -4.55 -5.63
CA LYS A 341 34.24 -3.14 -5.42
C LYS A 341 33.55 -2.63 -4.17
N LYS A 342 34.30 -2.44 -3.09
CA LYS A 342 33.80 -1.81 -1.86
C LYS A 342 33.29 -0.41 -2.18
N VAL A 343 32.00 -0.18 -2.01
CA VAL A 343 31.39 1.14 -2.04
C VAL A 343 31.49 1.70 -0.63
N GLU A 344 32.26 2.78 -0.50
CA GLU A 344 32.46 3.66 0.65
C GLU A 344 32.74 3.07 2.04
N ALA A 345 33.96 3.36 2.55
CA ALA A 345 34.47 2.93 3.85
C ALA A 345 33.87 3.70 5.07
N ASN A 346 33.03 4.73 4.87
CA ASN A 346 32.56 5.65 5.93
C ASN A 346 31.03 5.79 5.99
N VAL A 347 30.28 4.69 5.86
CA VAL A 347 28.82 4.73 6.06
C VAL A 347 28.51 4.67 7.56
N ILE A 348 27.70 5.61 8.05
CA ILE A 348 27.18 5.61 9.41
C ILE A 348 26.43 4.30 9.67
N ARG A 349 26.62 3.70 10.85
CA ARG A 349 26.02 2.40 11.24
C ARG A 349 24.53 2.28 10.88
N THR A 350 23.75 3.32 11.13
CA THR A 350 22.31 3.36 10.87
C THR A 350 21.91 3.61 9.40
N GLN A 351 22.88 3.68 8.50
CA GLN A 351 22.66 3.85 7.03
C GLN A 351 23.30 2.72 6.21
N LYS A 352 23.81 1.69 6.90
CA LYS A 352 24.43 0.53 6.25
C LYS A 352 23.34 -0.46 5.83
N ASP A 353 23.26 -0.75 4.55
CA ASP A 353 22.35 -1.76 4.01
C ASP A 353 22.87 -3.18 4.21
N LEU A 354 21.96 -4.17 4.08
CA LEU A 354 22.33 -5.57 3.92
C LEU A 354 23.22 -5.72 2.69
N SER A 355 24.19 -6.64 2.76
CA SER A 355 25.07 -6.85 1.61
C SER A 355 24.27 -7.35 0.41
N MET A 356 24.58 -6.85 -0.79
CA MET A 356 23.89 -7.27 -2.03
C MET A 356 23.98 -8.77 -2.29
N LYS A 357 25.00 -9.45 -1.73
CA LYS A 357 25.11 -10.93 -1.80
C LYS A 357 23.99 -11.60 -1.00
N VAL A 358 23.69 -11.11 0.20
CA VAL A 358 22.60 -11.64 1.05
C VAL A 358 21.26 -11.38 0.38
N ILE A 359 21.04 -10.17 -0.17
CA ILE A 359 19.82 -9.81 -0.88
C ILE A 359 19.61 -10.69 -2.11
N ALA A 360 20.65 -10.86 -2.93
CA ALA A 360 20.60 -11.70 -4.12
C ALA A 360 20.34 -13.18 -3.77
N PHE A 361 21.03 -13.71 -2.76
CA PHE A 361 20.81 -15.09 -2.29
C PHE A 361 19.38 -15.25 -1.74
N GLY A 362 18.92 -14.34 -0.88
CA GLY A 362 17.58 -14.35 -0.33
C GLY A 362 16.50 -14.26 -1.43
N SER A 363 16.69 -13.38 -2.42
CA SER A 363 15.77 -13.26 -3.56
C SER A 363 15.72 -14.54 -4.39
N ILE A 364 16.86 -15.12 -4.74
CA ILE A 364 16.92 -16.39 -5.49
C ILE A 364 16.27 -17.51 -4.67
N PHE A 365 16.55 -17.59 -3.37
CA PHE A 365 15.96 -18.59 -2.49
C PHE A 365 14.44 -18.45 -2.40
N THR A 366 13.93 -17.21 -2.24
CA THR A 366 12.48 -16.95 -2.21
C THR A 366 11.83 -17.28 -3.56
N ILE A 367 12.45 -16.92 -4.68
CA ILE A 367 11.96 -17.26 -6.02
C ILE A 367 11.91 -18.79 -6.19
N LEU A 368 12.91 -19.52 -5.69
CA LEU A 368 12.92 -20.97 -5.72
C LEU A 368 11.77 -21.57 -4.87
N LEU A 369 11.52 -21.03 -3.68
CA LEU A 369 10.38 -21.44 -2.85
C LEU A 369 9.04 -21.18 -3.55
N ILE A 370 8.87 -20.04 -4.20
CA ILE A 370 7.66 -19.74 -4.99
C ILE A 370 7.54 -20.71 -6.16
N LEU A 371 8.64 -21.05 -6.84
CA LEU A 371 8.62 -22.04 -7.92
C LEU A 371 8.17 -23.40 -7.43
N LEU A 372 8.70 -23.86 -6.29
CA LEU A 372 8.29 -25.14 -5.68
C LEU A 372 6.82 -25.10 -5.26
N PHE A 373 6.38 -24.01 -4.66
CA PHE A 373 4.97 -23.81 -4.32
C PHE A 373 4.05 -23.86 -5.54
N PHE A 374 4.41 -23.17 -6.62
CA PHE A 374 3.64 -23.23 -7.87
C PHE A 374 3.67 -24.62 -8.48
N PHE A 375 4.80 -25.30 -8.49
CA PHE A 375 4.93 -26.61 -9.09
C PHE A 375 4.10 -27.67 -8.37
N PHE A 376 4.20 -27.76 -7.04
CA PHE A 376 3.54 -28.82 -6.29
C PHE A 376 2.07 -28.52 -5.99
N ASP A 377 1.73 -27.28 -5.67
CA ASP A 377 0.41 -26.94 -5.12
C ASP A 377 -0.52 -26.30 -6.15
N VAL A 378 -0.03 -25.35 -6.95
CA VAL A 378 -0.87 -24.57 -7.86
C VAL A 378 -0.99 -25.18 -9.25
N MET A 379 0.12 -25.70 -9.80
CA MET A 379 0.21 -26.22 -11.18
C MET A 379 0.21 -27.74 -11.26
N HIS A 380 0.05 -28.43 -10.11
CA HIS A 380 -0.07 -29.89 -10.02
C HIS A 380 0.99 -30.66 -10.82
N GLY A 381 2.26 -30.24 -10.74
CA GLY A 381 3.41 -30.90 -11.38
C GLY A 381 3.71 -30.48 -12.82
N ASN A 382 3.02 -29.49 -13.37
CA ASN A 382 3.32 -29.00 -14.71
C ASN A 382 4.51 -28.03 -14.71
N VAL A 383 5.67 -28.52 -15.19
CA VAL A 383 6.93 -27.77 -15.23
C VAL A 383 6.85 -26.51 -16.08
N LEU A 384 6.24 -26.59 -17.28
CA LEU A 384 6.15 -25.46 -18.19
C LEU A 384 5.33 -24.31 -17.57
N HIS A 385 4.14 -24.63 -17.04
CA HIS A 385 3.30 -23.61 -16.42
C HIS A 385 3.97 -23.01 -15.19
N SER A 386 4.67 -23.80 -14.39
CA SER A 386 5.38 -23.30 -13.20
C SER A 386 6.54 -22.36 -13.55
N ILE A 387 7.31 -22.69 -14.59
CA ILE A 387 8.42 -21.81 -15.06
C ILE A 387 7.86 -20.50 -15.62
N VAL A 388 6.81 -20.56 -16.43
CA VAL A 388 6.19 -19.35 -16.97
C VAL A 388 5.60 -18.50 -15.84
N ALA A 389 4.92 -19.12 -14.89
CA ALA A 389 4.34 -18.43 -13.74
C ALA A 389 5.41 -17.71 -12.89
N ILE A 390 6.53 -18.36 -12.57
CA ILE A 390 7.58 -17.71 -11.77
C ILE A 390 8.29 -16.60 -12.50
N LEU A 391 8.53 -16.72 -13.80
CA LEU A 391 9.12 -15.66 -14.61
C LEU A 391 8.21 -14.43 -14.65
N LEU A 392 6.90 -14.64 -14.81
CA LEU A 392 5.92 -13.55 -14.73
C LEU A 392 5.89 -12.90 -13.35
N VAL A 393 5.74 -13.70 -12.30
CA VAL A 393 5.65 -13.21 -10.92
C VAL A 393 6.91 -12.43 -10.55
N ALA A 394 8.10 -12.98 -10.78
CA ALA A 394 9.35 -12.31 -10.45
C ALA A 394 9.55 -11.02 -11.27
N GLY A 395 9.26 -11.06 -12.57
CA GLY A 395 9.38 -9.89 -13.44
C GLY A 395 8.41 -8.77 -13.08
N ILE A 396 7.13 -9.09 -12.91
CA ILE A 396 6.10 -8.11 -12.58
C ILE A 396 6.33 -7.56 -11.16
N ALA A 397 6.63 -8.43 -10.17
CA ALA A 397 6.89 -8.01 -8.80
C ALA A 397 8.08 -7.04 -8.74
N PHE A 398 9.18 -7.33 -9.43
CA PHE A 398 10.35 -6.44 -9.45
C PHE A 398 10.03 -5.07 -10.05
N LEU A 399 9.35 -5.03 -11.18
CA LEU A 399 8.98 -3.77 -11.84
C LEU A 399 7.99 -2.97 -10.97
N PHE A 400 6.96 -3.61 -10.46
CA PHE A 400 5.92 -2.94 -9.70
C PHE A 400 6.36 -2.51 -8.30
N THR A 401 7.31 -3.19 -7.68
CA THR A 401 7.92 -2.77 -6.42
C THR A 401 8.48 -1.35 -6.52
N THR A 402 9.19 -1.04 -7.60
CA THR A 402 9.73 0.32 -7.82
C THR A 402 8.63 1.36 -8.03
N VAL A 403 7.60 1.00 -8.79
CA VAL A 403 6.46 1.90 -9.07
C VAL A 403 5.66 2.15 -7.80
N ALA A 404 5.42 1.12 -6.99
CA ALA A 404 4.71 1.23 -5.70
C ALA A 404 5.49 2.13 -4.72
N ALA A 405 6.79 1.93 -4.59
CA ALA A 405 7.65 2.77 -3.75
C ALA A 405 7.61 4.25 -4.17
N ASN A 406 7.67 4.52 -5.48
CA ASN A 406 7.58 5.88 -6.01
C ASN A 406 6.19 6.51 -5.75
N ALA A 407 5.13 5.75 -5.95
CA ALA A 407 3.75 6.23 -5.71
C ALA A 407 3.52 6.58 -4.23
N ILE A 408 3.93 5.71 -3.31
CA ILE A 408 3.83 5.97 -1.87
C ILE A 408 4.69 7.15 -1.44
N ALA A 409 5.92 7.27 -1.95
CA ALA A 409 6.78 8.41 -1.65
C ALA A 409 6.13 9.76 -2.04
N ILE A 410 5.29 9.77 -3.08
CA ILE A 410 4.63 10.98 -3.58
C ILE A 410 3.26 11.20 -2.92
N VAL A 411 2.41 10.18 -2.90
CA VAL A 411 0.98 10.29 -2.54
C VAL A 411 0.69 9.79 -1.12
N GLY A 412 1.51 8.89 -0.58
CA GLY A 412 1.32 8.27 0.74
C GLY A 412 0.27 7.15 0.75
N THR A 413 -0.24 6.75 -0.41
CA THR A 413 -1.17 5.62 -0.54
C THR A 413 -0.65 4.61 -1.54
N ASN A 414 -0.87 3.34 -1.25
CA ASN A 414 -0.41 2.26 -2.10
C ASN A 414 -1.39 2.02 -3.27
N PRO A 415 -0.96 2.14 -4.54
CA PRO A 415 -1.83 1.92 -5.70
C PRO A 415 -2.08 0.44 -6.00
N VAL A 416 -2.27 -0.38 -4.96
CA VAL A 416 -2.36 -1.86 -5.04
C VAL A 416 -3.48 -2.30 -5.98
N SER A 417 -4.68 -1.71 -5.87
CA SER A 417 -5.86 -2.17 -6.62
C SER A 417 -5.65 -2.13 -8.15
N GLY A 418 -5.05 -1.06 -8.67
CA GLY A 418 -4.78 -0.92 -10.10
C GLY A 418 -3.66 -1.83 -10.59
N MET A 419 -2.58 -1.95 -9.82
CA MET A 419 -1.46 -2.84 -10.14
C MET A 419 -1.87 -4.31 -10.04
N THR A 420 -2.76 -4.67 -9.09
CA THR A 420 -3.36 -6.00 -8.99
C THR A 420 -4.09 -6.36 -10.27
N LEU A 421 -4.94 -5.47 -10.75
CA LEU A 421 -5.69 -5.72 -11.98
C LEU A 421 -4.77 -5.92 -13.18
N MET A 422 -3.75 -5.07 -13.33
CA MET A 422 -2.75 -5.21 -14.38
C MET A 422 -2.01 -6.56 -14.29
N THR A 423 -1.64 -6.97 -13.08
CA THR A 423 -1.03 -8.28 -12.82
C THR A 423 -1.94 -9.42 -13.25
N LEU A 424 -3.23 -9.36 -12.86
CA LEU A 424 -4.21 -10.40 -13.20
C LEU A 424 -4.44 -10.48 -14.70
N ILE A 425 -4.54 -9.34 -15.39
CA ILE A 425 -4.67 -9.30 -16.85
C ILE A 425 -3.46 -9.95 -17.53
N LEU A 426 -2.25 -9.52 -17.16
CA LEU A 426 -1.01 -10.07 -17.75
C LEU A 426 -0.86 -11.56 -17.46
N ALA A 427 -1.07 -11.97 -16.19
CA ALA A 427 -0.99 -13.37 -15.80
C ALA A 427 -2.02 -14.22 -16.57
N SER A 428 -3.27 -13.77 -16.66
CA SER A 428 -4.33 -14.49 -17.35
C SER A 428 -4.04 -14.63 -18.86
N VAL A 429 -3.65 -13.55 -19.52
CA VAL A 429 -3.34 -13.58 -20.97
C VAL A 429 -2.21 -14.54 -21.27
N VAL A 430 -1.11 -14.47 -20.51
CA VAL A 430 0.05 -15.33 -20.75
C VAL A 430 -0.25 -16.78 -20.37
N MET A 431 -0.92 -17.05 -19.24
CA MET A 431 -1.26 -18.42 -18.85
C MET A 431 -2.23 -19.09 -19.82
N VAL A 432 -3.19 -18.35 -20.37
CA VAL A 432 -4.07 -18.85 -21.43
C VAL A 432 -3.29 -19.14 -22.71
N ALA A 433 -2.32 -18.29 -23.08
CA ALA A 433 -1.47 -18.51 -24.25
C ALA A 433 -0.61 -19.78 -24.14
N VAL A 434 -0.18 -20.16 -22.94
CA VAL A 434 0.54 -21.43 -22.70
C VAL A 434 -0.39 -22.61 -22.44
N GLY A 435 -1.70 -22.44 -22.62
CA GLY A 435 -2.69 -23.52 -22.57
C GLY A 435 -3.36 -23.75 -21.22
N LEU A 436 -3.08 -22.98 -20.19
CA LEU A 436 -3.75 -23.10 -18.90
C LEU A 436 -5.09 -22.33 -18.92
N LYS A 437 -6.21 -23.09 -18.96
CA LYS A 437 -7.57 -22.56 -19.13
C LYS A 437 -8.51 -23.08 -18.03
N GLY A 438 -9.71 -22.48 -17.96
CA GLY A 438 -10.78 -22.93 -17.05
C GLY A 438 -10.51 -22.58 -15.58
N ALA A 439 -11.14 -23.30 -14.67
CA ALA A 439 -11.10 -23.05 -13.23
C ALA A 439 -9.66 -23.07 -12.67
N THR A 440 -8.88 -24.08 -13.06
CA THR A 440 -7.45 -24.18 -12.64
C THR A 440 -6.63 -22.99 -13.09
N GLY A 441 -6.86 -22.49 -14.32
CA GLY A 441 -6.19 -21.29 -14.82
C GLY A 441 -6.57 -20.03 -14.03
N MET A 442 -7.84 -19.90 -13.62
CA MET A 442 -8.30 -18.79 -12.79
C MET A 442 -7.68 -18.82 -11.39
N VAL A 443 -7.64 -19.99 -10.75
CA VAL A 443 -6.95 -20.15 -9.45
C VAL A 443 -5.49 -19.79 -9.55
N ALA A 444 -4.80 -20.31 -10.56
CA ALA A 444 -3.40 -19.99 -10.79
C ALA A 444 -3.16 -18.48 -10.94
N ALA A 445 -3.95 -17.80 -11.77
CA ALA A 445 -3.85 -16.36 -11.95
C ALA A 445 -4.10 -15.58 -10.64
N LEU A 446 -5.10 -15.99 -9.84
CA LEU A 446 -5.40 -15.36 -8.56
C LEU A 446 -4.29 -15.55 -7.52
N VAL A 447 -3.71 -16.75 -7.43
CA VAL A 447 -2.60 -17.04 -6.52
C VAL A 447 -1.34 -16.30 -6.96
N MET A 448 -1.02 -16.28 -8.27
CA MET A 448 0.07 -15.46 -8.81
C MET A 448 -0.15 -13.97 -8.50
N GLY A 449 -1.37 -13.48 -8.71
CA GLY A 449 -1.79 -12.14 -8.34
C GLY A 449 -1.59 -11.87 -6.85
N GLY A 450 -1.94 -12.81 -5.99
CA GLY A 450 -1.74 -12.74 -4.53
C GLY A 450 -0.26 -12.54 -4.16
N VAL A 451 0.63 -13.33 -4.75
CA VAL A 451 2.09 -13.19 -4.52
C VAL A 451 2.60 -11.82 -4.98
N VAL A 452 2.27 -11.40 -6.21
CA VAL A 452 2.74 -10.12 -6.75
C VAL A 452 2.16 -8.94 -5.98
N CYS A 453 0.86 -8.97 -5.69
CA CYS A 453 0.19 -7.85 -5.02
C CYS A 453 0.65 -7.69 -3.58
N THR A 454 0.90 -8.78 -2.88
CA THR A 454 1.50 -8.73 -1.55
C THR A 454 2.94 -8.22 -1.61
N ALA A 455 3.73 -8.61 -2.63
CA ALA A 455 5.08 -8.11 -2.81
C ALA A 455 5.12 -6.60 -3.04
N LEU A 456 4.31 -6.09 -3.96
CA LEU A 456 4.27 -4.65 -4.23
C LEU A 456 3.69 -3.83 -3.07
N SER A 457 2.70 -4.38 -2.39
CA SER A 457 2.10 -3.73 -1.22
C SER A 457 3.11 -3.64 -0.08
N MET A 458 3.80 -4.75 0.21
CA MET A 458 4.82 -4.80 1.24
C MET A 458 5.99 -3.87 0.95
N ALA A 459 6.46 -3.81 -0.29
CA ALA A 459 7.47 -2.87 -0.70
C ALA A 459 7.05 -1.41 -0.47
N GLY A 460 5.79 -1.10 -0.77
CA GLY A 460 5.23 0.22 -0.54
C GLY A 460 5.16 0.62 0.93
N GLY A 461 4.66 -0.23 1.82
CA GLY A 461 4.66 0.04 3.26
C GLY A 461 6.07 0.11 3.83
N PHE A 462 6.95 -0.79 3.40
CA PHE A 462 8.33 -0.84 3.89
C PHE A 462 9.15 0.40 3.53
N ILE A 463 8.96 1.03 2.37
CA ILE A 463 9.67 2.29 2.04
C ILE A 463 9.25 3.44 2.96
N THR A 464 8.01 3.44 3.44
CA THR A 464 7.50 4.38 4.45
C THR A 464 8.25 4.21 5.77
N ASP A 465 8.35 2.97 6.25
CA ASP A 465 9.08 2.65 7.49
C ASP A 465 10.58 2.98 7.39
N LEU A 466 11.19 2.68 6.26
CA LEU A 466 12.59 3.04 5.99
C LEU A 466 12.81 4.56 6.01
N LYS A 467 11.83 5.35 5.56
CA LYS A 467 11.91 6.82 5.63
C LYS A 467 11.77 7.32 7.07
N ILE A 468 10.87 6.74 7.86
CA ILE A 468 10.74 7.02 9.30
C ILE A 468 12.07 6.74 10.00
N GLY A 469 12.65 5.57 9.77
CA GLY A 469 13.92 5.17 10.34
C GLY A 469 15.08 6.09 9.92
N TYR A 470 15.10 6.59 8.69
CA TYR A 470 16.10 7.55 8.23
C TYR A 470 15.99 8.87 8.99
N TRP A 471 14.79 9.42 9.17
CA TRP A 471 14.58 10.66 9.90
C TRP A 471 14.93 10.56 11.38
N LEU A 472 14.74 9.39 11.97
CA LEU A 472 14.99 9.12 13.38
C LEU A 472 16.38 8.55 13.66
N SER A 473 17.08 8.02 12.66
CA SER A 473 18.37 7.30 12.78
C SER A 473 18.24 6.01 13.59
N LEU A 474 17.37 5.13 13.14
CA LEU A 474 17.15 3.82 13.75
C LEU A 474 17.88 2.70 13.02
N ILE A 475 18.20 1.62 13.74
CA ILE A 475 18.99 0.49 13.22
C ILE A 475 18.23 -0.32 12.17
N HIS A 476 16.90 -0.35 12.25
CA HIS A 476 16.09 -1.12 11.29
C HIS A 476 16.20 -0.64 9.83
N ILE A 477 16.79 0.54 9.60
CA ILE A 477 17.17 0.98 8.24
C ILE A 477 18.29 0.10 7.68
N SER A 478 19.20 -0.34 8.56
CA SER A 478 20.37 -1.10 8.14
C SER A 478 20.17 -2.62 8.21
N GLU A 479 19.22 -3.06 9.02
CA GLU A 479 18.91 -4.47 9.27
C GLU A 479 17.37 -4.66 9.29
N PRO A 480 16.73 -4.63 8.12
CA PRO A 480 15.27 -4.79 7.99
C PRO A 480 14.79 -6.19 8.38
#